data_29848e5a5d6a8803cce9091d68d0dd9e
#
_entry.id   29848e5a5d6a8803cce9091d68d0dd9e
#
_cell.length_a   1.000
_cell.length_b   1.000
_cell.length_c   1.000
_cell.angle_alpha   90.00
_cell.angle_beta   90.00
_cell.angle_gamma   90.00
#
_symmetry.space_group_name_H-M   'P 1'
#
loop_
_entity.id
_entity.type
_entity.pdbx_description
1 polymer ?
#
loop_
_entity_poly.entity_id
_entity_poly.type
_entity_poly.pdbx_seq_one_letter_code
_entity_poly.pdbx_strand_id
1 'polypeptide(L)'
;MKRIIETLNEMSFDLPEGWEVAQDRYNLSNGQGFINRENYLSRDGKVISLFELHRDPDEFFEYYQKLVESYSKVSDMYELEKQFTLRFGEFEFPTYIIKGFRDKLIHVVQVFINCGDRLACFIINVDKVGDPKEMIKENPPFAALVKILRTVE
;
A
#
# COMPACT_ATOMS: atom_id res chain seq x y z
N MET A 1 -11.08 11.62 -14.12
CA MET A 1 -10.81 10.34 -13.43
C MET A 1 -10.85 9.19 -14.42
N LYS A 2 -9.98 8.23 -14.23
CA LYS A 2 -9.90 7.06 -15.08
C LYS A 2 -10.28 5.82 -14.29
N ARG A 3 -11.24 5.04 -14.79
CA ARG A 3 -11.63 3.77 -14.17
C ARG A 3 -10.58 2.71 -14.48
N ILE A 4 -10.02 2.10 -13.46
CA ILE A 4 -9.07 1.00 -13.56
C ILE A 4 -9.79 -0.30 -13.21
N ILE A 5 -9.63 -1.30 -14.05
CA ILE A 5 -10.13 -2.65 -13.80
C ILE A 5 -8.92 -3.56 -13.68
N GLU A 6 -8.68 -4.04 -12.45
CA GLU A 6 -7.63 -5.02 -12.18
C GLU A 6 -8.23 -6.41 -12.19
N THR A 7 -8.07 -7.10 -13.30
CA THR A 7 -8.76 -8.37 -13.57
C THR A 7 -8.26 -9.53 -12.72
N LEU A 8 -6.99 -9.53 -12.35
CA LEU A 8 -6.41 -10.63 -11.56
C LEU A 8 -6.88 -10.64 -10.11
N ASN A 9 -7.10 -9.46 -9.54
CA ASN A 9 -7.62 -9.33 -8.18
C ASN A 9 -9.15 -9.14 -8.15
N GLU A 10 -9.80 -9.19 -9.32
CA GLU A 10 -11.24 -8.93 -9.46
C GLU A 10 -11.68 -7.63 -8.80
N MET A 11 -10.86 -6.60 -8.96
CA MET A 11 -11.00 -5.33 -8.29
C MET A 11 -11.06 -4.20 -9.32
N SER A 12 -11.84 -3.17 -9.03
CA SER A 12 -11.84 -1.95 -9.83
C SER A 12 -11.85 -0.72 -8.93
N PHE A 13 -11.31 0.37 -9.43
CA PHE A 13 -11.25 1.65 -8.72
C PHE A 13 -11.04 2.80 -9.70
N ASP A 14 -11.27 4.02 -9.23
CA ASP A 14 -10.99 5.23 -10.01
C ASP A 14 -9.61 5.77 -9.68
N LEU A 15 -8.83 6.03 -10.74
CA LEU A 15 -7.52 6.67 -10.61
C LEU A 15 -7.72 8.20 -10.64
N PRO A 16 -7.28 8.93 -9.61
CA PRO A 16 -7.48 10.39 -9.54
C PRO A 16 -6.81 11.13 -10.69
N GLU A 17 -7.31 12.34 -10.98
CA GLU A 17 -6.68 13.20 -11.96
C GLU A 17 -5.23 13.50 -11.58
N GLY A 18 -4.37 13.57 -12.60
CA GLY A 18 -2.95 13.79 -12.42
C GLY A 18 -2.15 12.52 -12.19
N TRP A 19 -2.81 11.35 -12.12
CA TRP A 19 -2.18 10.05 -11.98
C TRP A 19 -2.40 9.22 -13.23
N GLU A 20 -1.37 8.52 -13.66
CA GLU A 20 -1.39 7.68 -14.87
C GLU A 20 -0.76 6.32 -14.58
N VAL A 21 -1.17 5.33 -15.37
CA VAL A 21 -0.54 4.02 -15.32
C VAL A 21 0.88 4.15 -15.89
N ALA A 22 1.88 3.70 -15.13
CA ALA A 22 3.26 3.71 -15.57
C ALA A 22 3.46 2.67 -16.69
N GLN A 23 4.18 3.06 -17.73
CA GLN A 23 4.48 2.15 -18.84
C GLN A 23 5.59 1.17 -18.49
N ASP A 24 6.52 1.57 -17.61
CA ASP A 24 7.61 0.73 -17.17
C ASP A 24 7.24 0.01 -15.87
N ARG A 25 7.36 -1.31 -15.89
CA ARG A 25 7.15 -2.13 -14.70
C ARG A 25 8.47 -2.25 -13.95
N TYR A 26 8.51 -1.71 -12.74
CA TYR A 26 9.61 -1.95 -11.83
C TYR A 26 9.41 -3.31 -11.18
N ASN A 27 10.29 -4.27 -11.46
CA ASN A 27 10.27 -5.58 -10.81
C ASN A 27 10.74 -5.44 -9.36
N LEU A 28 9.85 -4.97 -8.50
CA LEU A 28 10.10 -4.90 -7.07
C LEU A 28 9.51 -6.14 -6.41
N SER A 29 10.28 -7.22 -6.37
CA SER A 29 9.97 -8.34 -5.49
C SER A 29 10.64 -8.04 -4.14
N ASN A 30 9.86 -8.01 -3.07
CA ASN A 30 10.40 -7.76 -1.73
C ASN A 30 10.80 -9.04 -1.00
N GLY A 31 10.90 -10.18 -1.68
CA GLY A 31 11.28 -11.45 -1.10
C GLY A 31 10.22 -12.10 -0.19
N GLN A 32 9.05 -11.48 -0.04
CA GLN A 32 7.97 -11.96 0.84
C GLN A 32 6.79 -12.57 0.07
N GLY A 33 6.98 -12.83 -1.22
CA GLY A 33 5.94 -13.39 -2.08
C GLY A 33 5.02 -12.35 -2.71
N PHE A 34 5.32 -11.06 -2.58
CA PHE A 34 4.61 -10.00 -3.28
C PHE A 34 5.09 -9.87 -4.71
N ILE A 35 4.17 -9.79 -5.64
CA ILE A 35 4.44 -9.58 -7.05
C ILE A 35 3.89 -8.20 -7.42
N ASN A 36 4.75 -7.33 -7.95
CA ASN A 36 4.32 -6.03 -8.42
C ASN A 36 3.42 -6.20 -9.66
N ARG A 37 2.19 -5.70 -9.58
CA ARG A 37 1.21 -5.81 -10.68
C ARG A 37 1.19 -4.56 -11.53
N GLU A 38 1.22 -3.38 -10.90
CA GLU A 38 1.11 -2.11 -11.59
C GLU A 38 1.74 -1.00 -10.77
N ASN A 39 2.17 0.05 -11.44
CA ASN A 39 2.60 1.29 -10.81
C ASN A 39 1.82 2.46 -11.40
N TYR A 40 1.42 3.39 -10.55
CA TYR A 40 0.74 4.60 -10.97
C TYR A 40 1.62 5.79 -10.61
N LEU A 41 1.76 6.73 -11.56
CA LEU A 41 2.65 7.86 -11.44
C LEU A 41 1.88 9.18 -11.44
N SER A 42 2.27 10.09 -10.56
CA SER A 42 1.83 11.47 -10.63
C SER A 42 2.73 12.28 -11.57
N ARG A 43 2.30 13.49 -11.92
CA ARG A 43 3.08 14.40 -12.78
C ARG A 43 4.41 14.78 -12.17
N ASP A 44 4.50 14.84 -10.86
CA ASP A 44 5.73 15.18 -10.13
C ASP A 44 6.57 13.97 -9.73
N GLY A 45 6.27 12.80 -10.28
CA GLY A 45 7.07 11.59 -10.09
C GLY A 45 6.79 10.79 -8.83
N LYS A 46 5.69 11.06 -8.13
CA LYS A 46 5.28 10.23 -7.00
C LYS A 46 4.69 8.92 -7.51
N VAL A 47 4.84 7.86 -6.74
CA VAL A 47 4.46 6.50 -7.16
C VAL A 47 3.49 5.86 -6.16
N ILE A 48 2.44 5.25 -6.68
CA ILE A 48 1.60 4.30 -5.96
C ILE A 48 1.80 2.94 -6.63
N SER A 49 2.26 1.95 -5.88
CA SER A 49 2.49 0.61 -6.40
C SER A 49 1.42 -0.36 -5.93
N LEU A 50 0.91 -1.19 -6.84
CA LEU A 50 -0.04 -2.25 -6.54
C LEU A 50 0.66 -3.59 -6.61
N PHE A 51 0.59 -4.34 -5.52
CA PHE A 51 1.15 -5.68 -5.40
C PHE A 51 0.05 -6.71 -5.20
N GLU A 52 0.34 -7.93 -5.60
CA GLU A 52 -0.53 -9.07 -5.41
C GLU A 52 0.21 -10.14 -4.59
N LEU A 53 -0.50 -10.74 -3.66
CA LEU A 53 -0.01 -11.84 -2.85
C LEU A 53 -0.92 -13.06 -3.03
N HIS A 54 -0.34 -14.18 -3.47
CA HIS A 54 -1.06 -15.44 -3.64
C HIS A 54 -1.03 -16.24 -2.34
N ARG A 55 -1.79 -15.78 -1.34
CA ARG A 55 -1.92 -16.47 -0.05
C ARG A 55 -3.32 -16.23 0.52
N ASP A 56 -3.75 -17.13 1.40
CA ASP A 56 -4.94 -16.92 2.19
C ASP A 56 -4.76 -15.65 3.04
N PRO A 57 -5.70 -14.69 3.00
CA PRO A 57 -5.55 -13.44 3.74
C PRO A 57 -5.38 -13.63 5.24
N ASP A 58 -6.12 -14.55 5.86
CA ASP A 58 -6.06 -14.76 7.31
C ASP A 58 -4.70 -15.32 7.73
N GLU A 59 -4.19 -16.33 7.00
CA GLU A 59 -2.85 -16.87 7.22
C GLU A 59 -1.78 -15.82 7.04
N PHE A 60 -1.92 -14.98 6.02
CA PHE A 60 -0.97 -13.92 5.74
C PHE A 60 -0.91 -12.90 6.87
N PHE A 61 -2.06 -12.42 7.36
CA PHE A 61 -2.08 -11.43 8.42
C PHE A 61 -1.47 -11.95 9.72
N GLU A 62 -1.71 -13.20 10.05
CA GLU A 62 -1.08 -13.84 11.21
C GLU A 62 0.45 -13.89 11.05
N TYR A 63 0.92 -14.30 9.89
CA TYR A 63 2.34 -14.33 9.55
C TYR A 63 2.94 -12.92 9.56
N TYR A 64 2.29 -11.96 8.91
CA TYR A 64 2.77 -10.61 8.76
C TYR A 64 2.89 -9.89 10.10
N GLN A 65 1.93 -10.08 10.98
CA GLN A 65 1.98 -9.51 12.32
C GLN A 65 3.22 -9.97 13.09
N LYS A 66 3.52 -11.25 13.02
CA LYS A 66 4.74 -11.80 13.64
C LYS A 66 6.00 -11.24 13.01
N LEU A 67 5.99 -11.08 11.69
CA LEU A 67 7.13 -10.54 10.96
C LEU A 67 7.44 -9.09 11.36
N VAL A 68 6.43 -8.22 11.39
CA VAL A 68 6.65 -6.81 11.75
C VAL A 68 7.01 -6.62 13.22
N GLU A 69 6.49 -7.47 14.10
CA GLU A 69 6.91 -7.48 15.50
C GLU A 69 8.39 -7.87 15.63
N SER A 70 8.87 -8.77 14.77
CA SER A 70 10.28 -9.19 14.78
C SER A 70 11.22 -8.11 14.28
N TYR A 71 10.78 -7.18 13.45
CA TYR A 71 11.63 -6.11 12.94
C TYR A 71 12.24 -5.27 14.07
N SER A 72 11.46 -4.96 15.09
CA SER A 72 11.93 -4.18 16.24
C SER A 72 12.94 -4.93 17.10
N LYS A 73 12.99 -6.26 17.01
CA LYS A 73 13.85 -7.11 17.85
C LYS A 73 15.15 -7.54 17.16
N VAL A 74 15.12 -7.73 15.83
CA VAL A 74 16.23 -8.34 15.09
C VAL A 74 16.83 -7.44 14.01
N SER A 75 16.26 -6.26 13.77
CA SER A 75 16.75 -5.36 12.73
C SER A 75 16.74 -3.91 13.22
N ASP A 76 17.90 -3.25 13.14
CA ASP A 76 18.01 -1.81 13.33
C ASP A 76 17.52 -1.04 12.10
N MET A 77 17.14 -1.76 11.02
CA MET A 77 16.81 -1.17 9.72
C MET A 77 15.31 -0.93 9.51
N TYR A 78 14.46 -1.66 10.23
CA TYR A 78 13.00 -1.59 10.06
C TYR A 78 12.29 -1.59 11.40
N GLU A 79 11.24 -0.81 11.49
CA GLU A 79 10.40 -0.71 12.67
C GLU A 79 8.95 -0.51 12.27
N LEU A 80 8.02 -1.21 12.92
CA LEU A 80 6.60 -0.92 12.77
C LEU A 80 6.31 0.39 13.49
N GLU A 81 5.96 1.42 12.73
CA GLU A 81 5.72 2.75 13.27
C GLU A 81 4.26 2.95 13.67
N LYS A 82 3.33 2.47 12.85
CA LYS A 82 1.90 2.66 13.08
C LYS A 82 1.09 1.57 12.42
N GLN A 83 -0.05 1.24 13.00
CA GLN A 83 -1.01 0.29 12.46
C GLN A 83 -2.42 0.81 12.70
N PHE A 84 -3.25 0.82 11.67
CA PHE A 84 -4.65 1.23 11.77
C PHE A 84 -5.46 0.60 10.63
N THR A 85 -6.77 0.76 10.67
CA THR A 85 -7.66 0.29 9.62
C THR A 85 -8.40 1.47 9.02
N LEU A 86 -8.32 1.61 7.70
CA LEU A 86 -9.11 2.57 6.95
C LEU A 86 -10.47 1.93 6.62
N ARG A 87 -11.56 2.66 6.86
CA ARG A 87 -12.91 2.18 6.60
C ARG A 87 -13.64 3.13 5.67
N PHE A 88 -14.12 2.58 4.56
CA PHE A 88 -14.93 3.32 3.59
C PHE A 88 -16.14 2.45 3.20
N GLY A 89 -17.33 2.85 3.64
CA GLY A 89 -18.53 2.05 3.44
C GLY A 89 -18.43 0.71 4.16
N GLU A 90 -18.58 -0.37 3.41
CA GLU A 90 -18.50 -1.74 3.93
C GLU A 90 -17.10 -2.31 3.92
N PHE A 91 -16.15 -1.59 3.30
CA PHE A 91 -14.79 -2.06 3.14
C PHE A 91 -13.89 -1.62 4.27
N GLU A 92 -13.06 -2.55 4.73
CA GLU A 92 -12.01 -2.30 5.70
C GLU A 92 -10.65 -2.61 5.08
N PHE A 93 -9.71 -1.68 5.24
CA PHE A 93 -8.37 -1.79 4.68
C PHE A 93 -7.32 -1.74 5.80
N PRO A 94 -6.81 -2.91 6.25
CA PRO A 94 -5.71 -2.92 7.23
C PRO A 94 -4.50 -2.19 6.68
N THR A 95 -3.93 -1.30 7.49
CA THR A 95 -2.85 -0.41 7.05
C THR A 95 -1.70 -0.47 8.05
N TYR A 96 -0.49 -0.62 7.51
CA TYR A 96 0.75 -0.65 8.29
C TYR A 96 1.70 0.42 7.77
N ILE A 97 2.34 1.14 8.68
CA ILE A 97 3.40 2.08 8.33
C ILE A 97 4.71 1.55 8.92
N ILE A 98 5.64 1.27 8.03
CA ILE A 98 6.96 0.73 8.36
C ILE A 98 8.00 1.82 8.16
N LYS A 99 8.80 2.04 9.19
CA LYS A 99 9.91 2.97 9.17
C LYS A 99 11.17 2.23 8.78
N GLY A 100 11.88 2.72 7.79
CA GLY A 100 13.11 2.13 7.30
C GLY A 100 14.28 3.09 7.40
N PHE A 101 15.47 2.55 7.69
CA PHE A 101 16.70 3.32 7.90
C PHE A 101 17.85 2.78 7.03
N ARG A 102 17.70 2.78 5.72
CA ARG A 102 18.84 2.39 4.85
C ARG A 102 19.77 3.58 4.64
N ASP A 103 19.69 4.23 3.49
CA ASP A 103 20.52 5.41 3.19
C ASP A 103 19.91 6.69 3.77
N LYS A 104 18.60 6.69 3.94
CA LYS A 104 17.85 7.78 4.53
C LYS A 104 16.61 7.22 5.22
N LEU A 105 16.03 8.01 6.11
CA LEU A 105 14.77 7.67 6.74
C LEU A 105 13.64 7.66 5.70
N ILE A 106 12.94 6.54 5.61
CA ILE A 106 11.75 6.40 4.77
C ILE A 106 10.60 5.85 5.60
N HIS A 107 9.39 6.26 5.23
CA HIS A 107 8.15 5.74 5.80
C HIS A 107 7.35 5.09 4.68
N VAL A 108 7.12 3.79 4.80
CA VAL A 108 6.41 3.00 3.80
C VAL A 108 5.03 2.66 4.33
N VAL A 109 4.00 3.08 3.60
CA VAL A 109 2.61 2.75 3.93
C VAL A 109 2.17 1.58 3.08
N GLN A 110 1.66 0.53 3.73
CA GLN A 110 1.12 -0.67 3.10
C GLN A 110 -0.36 -0.79 3.44
N VAL A 111 -1.22 -0.73 2.43
CA VAL A 111 -2.66 -0.85 2.59
C VAL A 111 -3.12 -2.15 1.94
N PHE A 112 -3.72 -3.03 2.72
CA PHE A 112 -4.13 -4.35 2.26
C PHE A 112 -5.59 -4.39 1.87
N ILE A 113 -5.90 -5.11 0.80
CA ILE A 113 -7.25 -5.31 0.29
C ILE A 113 -7.49 -6.81 0.16
N ASN A 114 -8.48 -7.31 0.89
CA ASN A 114 -8.88 -8.71 0.81
C ASN A 114 -9.79 -8.90 -0.41
N CYS A 115 -9.30 -9.67 -1.40
CA CYS A 115 -10.02 -9.98 -2.63
C CYS A 115 -10.60 -11.42 -2.61
N GLY A 116 -10.86 -11.96 -1.42
CA GLY A 116 -11.38 -13.32 -1.24
C GLY A 116 -10.25 -14.34 -1.04
N ASP A 117 -9.83 -14.99 -2.11
CA ASP A 117 -8.74 -15.98 -2.08
C ASP A 117 -7.36 -15.35 -2.29
N ARG A 118 -7.30 -14.05 -2.54
CA ARG A 118 -6.09 -13.29 -2.80
C ARG A 118 -6.05 -12.03 -1.98
N LEU A 119 -4.86 -11.52 -1.80
CA LEU A 119 -4.60 -10.29 -1.09
C LEU A 119 -3.89 -9.31 -2.01
N ALA A 120 -4.46 -8.13 -2.17
CA ALA A 120 -3.79 -7.03 -2.86
C ALA A 120 -3.21 -6.06 -1.83
N CYS A 121 -2.17 -5.35 -2.21
CA CYS A 121 -1.53 -4.36 -1.35
C CYS A 121 -1.11 -3.15 -2.17
N PHE A 122 -1.55 -1.96 -1.74
CA PHE A 122 -1.00 -0.71 -2.25
C PHE A 122 0.15 -0.28 -1.35
N ILE A 123 1.25 0.12 -1.96
CA ILE A 123 2.45 0.61 -1.27
C ILE A 123 2.79 2.00 -1.76
N ILE A 124 2.98 2.92 -0.81
CA ILE A 124 3.45 4.28 -1.07
C ILE A 124 4.52 4.66 -0.07
N ASN A 125 5.35 5.64 -0.43
CA ASN A 125 6.25 6.30 0.49
C ASN A 125 5.65 7.63 0.90
N VAL A 126 5.76 7.97 2.19
CA VAL A 126 5.30 9.26 2.72
C VAL A 126 6.42 9.94 3.48
N ASP A 127 6.39 11.27 3.51
CA ASP A 127 7.39 12.06 4.20
C ASP A 127 7.03 12.31 5.67
N LYS A 128 5.74 12.41 5.95
CA LYS A 128 5.24 12.72 7.30
C LYS A 128 4.20 11.71 7.74
N VAL A 129 4.33 11.23 8.95
CA VAL A 129 3.43 10.27 9.57
C VAL A 129 2.63 10.99 10.68
N GLY A 130 1.35 10.69 10.73
CA GLY A 130 0.42 11.22 11.72
C GLY A 130 -0.86 10.42 11.70
N ASP A 131 -1.97 11.01 12.15
CA ASP A 131 -3.25 10.36 11.96
C ASP A 131 -3.67 10.44 10.48
N PRO A 132 -4.67 9.65 10.03
CA PRO A 132 -5.05 9.63 8.62
C PRO A 132 -5.43 11.01 8.05
N LYS A 133 -6.06 11.87 8.83
CA LYS A 133 -6.44 13.22 8.37
C LYS A 133 -5.21 14.10 8.13
N GLU A 134 -4.24 14.03 9.02
CA GLU A 134 -2.98 14.77 8.88
C GLU A 134 -2.20 14.25 7.68
N MET A 135 -2.14 12.92 7.50
CA MET A 135 -1.42 12.32 6.39
C MET A 135 -2.02 12.69 5.04
N ILE A 136 -3.33 12.83 4.95
CA ILE A 136 -4.01 13.29 3.73
C ILE A 136 -3.55 14.70 3.36
N LYS A 137 -3.43 15.59 4.33
CA LYS A 137 -3.00 16.97 4.11
C LYS A 137 -1.53 17.08 3.72
N GLU A 138 -0.67 16.28 4.35
CA GLU A 138 0.78 16.42 4.26
C GLU A 138 1.42 15.59 3.16
N ASN A 139 0.73 14.54 2.68
CA ASN A 139 1.29 13.60 1.72
C ASN A 139 0.35 13.42 0.51
N PRO A 140 0.62 14.08 -0.62
CA PRO A 140 -0.20 13.91 -1.82
C PRO A 140 -0.39 12.47 -2.29
N PRO A 141 0.60 11.56 -2.21
CA PRO A 141 0.38 10.16 -2.55
C PRO A 141 -0.64 9.48 -1.65
N PHE A 142 -0.64 9.80 -0.35
CA PHE A 142 -1.62 9.25 0.57
C PHE A 142 -3.02 9.78 0.29
N ALA A 143 -3.16 11.06 -0.02
CA ALA A 143 -4.44 11.65 -0.42
C ALA A 143 -4.99 10.97 -1.68
N ALA A 144 -4.15 10.72 -2.67
CA ALA A 144 -4.53 10.01 -3.89
C ALA A 144 -4.95 8.57 -3.58
N LEU A 145 -4.20 7.88 -2.73
CA LEU A 145 -4.52 6.50 -2.33
C LEU A 145 -5.89 6.43 -1.63
N VAL A 146 -6.18 7.35 -0.74
CA VAL A 146 -7.49 7.42 -0.08
C VAL A 146 -8.62 7.60 -1.10
N LYS A 147 -8.43 8.44 -2.10
CA LYS A 147 -9.41 8.59 -3.19
C LYS A 147 -9.63 7.29 -3.95
N ILE A 148 -8.55 6.56 -4.23
CA ILE A 148 -8.63 5.23 -4.87
C ILE A 148 -9.45 4.28 -3.99
N LEU A 149 -9.13 4.19 -2.70
CA LEU A 149 -9.79 3.27 -1.78
C LEU A 149 -11.29 3.52 -1.64
N ARG A 150 -11.72 4.76 -1.73
CA ARG A 150 -13.15 5.13 -1.67
C ARG A 150 -13.94 4.62 -2.87
N THR A 151 -13.29 4.32 -3.96
CA THR A 151 -13.92 3.88 -5.21
C THR A 151 -13.71 2.41 -5.53
N VAL A 152 -13.04 1.66 -4.65
CA VAL A 152 -12.80 0.21 -4.83
C VAL A 152 -14.12 -0.55 -4.83
N GLU A 153 -14.26 -1.42 -5.82
CA GLU A 153 -15.40 -2.32 -5.95
C GLU A 153 -14.94 -3.76 -6.15
#